data_ff47dee4c7c6ffbe079f59d4af3b932d
#
_entry.id   ff47dee4c7c6ffbe079f59d4af3b932d
#
_cell.length_a   1.000
_cell.length_b   1.000
_cell.length_c   1.000
_cell.angle_alpha   90.00
_cell.angle_beta   90.00
_cell.angle_gamma   90.00
#
_symmetry.space_group_name_H-M   'P 1'
#
loop_
_entity.id
_entity.type
_entity.pdbx_description
1 polymer ?
#
loop_
_entity_poly.entity_id
_entity_poly.type
_entity_poly.pdbx_seq_one_letter_code
_entity_poly.pdbx_strand_id
1 'polypeptide(L)'
;DIFYDDKYIRKIQRKVNPKIYPSDFPIEHRFYHKESEGMRWHKDTLLYEKPQYEAIYTIDNLSESETQWYDDKGNINSVWTDPNSLLIVKAQGYMHGVTPPKSGIREILKLIYTQTDKVNENYHKEIVRFNNFQV
;
A
#
# COMPACT_ATOMS: atom_id res chain seq x y z
N ASP A 1 -17.34 1.82 -4.33
CA ASP A 1 -16.37 1.05 -3.56
C ASP A 1 -16.39 1.44 -2.09
N ILE A 2 -16.52 0.47 -1.21
CA ILE A 2 -16.66 0.72 0.23
C ILE A 2 -15.47 1.50 0.81
N PHE A 3 -14.26 1.28 0.32
CA PHE A 3 -13.06 1.94 0.83
C PHE A 3 -12.98 3.40 0.42
N TYR A 4 -13.74 3.81 -0.60
CA TYR A 4 -13.74 5.17 -1.11
C TYR A 4 -15.03 5.92 -0.76
N ASP A 5 -15.92 5.33 0.04
CA ASP A 5 -17.08 6.06 0.53
C ASP A 5 -16.69 7.02 1.67
N ASP A 6 -17.54 7.99 1.95
CA ASP A 6 -17.24 9.05 2.90
C ASP A 6 -16.97 8.53 4.31
N LYS A 7 -17.67 7.48 4.71
CA LYS A 7 -17.50 6.90 6.05
C LYS A 7 -16.10 6.32 6.23
N TYR A 8 -15.59 5.60 5.22
CA TYR A 8 -14.29 4.97 5.29
C TYR A 8 -13.18 6.02 5.18
N ILE A 9 -13.35 7.00 4.29
CA ILE A 9 -12.40 8.09 4.14
C ILE A 9 -12.25 8.86 5.45
N ARG A 10 -13.34 9.12 6.18
CA ARG A 10 -13.25 9.77 7.49
C ARG A 10 -12.43 8.96 8.49
N LYS A 11 -12.51 7.64 8.45
CA LYS A 11 -11.70 6.79 9.33
C LYS A 11 -10.21 6.92 9.02
N ILE A 12 -9.86 6.94 7.74
CA ILE A 12 -8.46 7.09 7.32
C ILE A 12 -7.97 8.50 7.60
N GLN A 13 -8.80 9.51 7.37
CA GLN A 13 -8.46 10.91 7.63
C GLN A 13 -8.04 11.16 9.08
N ARG A 14 -8.56 10.39 10.02
CA ARG A 14 -8.15 10.50 11.44
C ARG A 14 -6.70 10.07 11.69
N LYS A 15 -6.12 9.32 10.78
CA LYS A 15 -4.75 8.79 10.89
C LYS A 15 -3.72 9.63 10.14
N VAL A 16 -4.15 10.55 9.29
CA VAL A 16 -3.27 11.38 8.48
C VAL A 16 -3.67 12.85 8.63
N ASN A 17 -2.68 13.74 8.60
CA ASN A 17 -2.92 15.18 8.81
C ASN A 17 -3.49 15.88 7.57
N PRO A 18 -2.92 15.67 6.36
CA PRO A 18 -3.44 16.37 5.18
C PRO A 18 -4.83 15.87 4.80
N LYS A 19 -5.61 16.77 4.16
CA LYS A 19 -6.89 16.40 3.58
C LYS A 19 -6.66 15.39 2.46
N ILE A 20 -7.40 14.28 2.48
CA ILE A 20 -7.26 13.20 1.50
C ILE A 20 -8.56 12.95 0.76
N TYR A 21 -8.41 12.39 -0.44
CA TYR A 21 -9.50 12.07 -1.36
C TYR A 21 -9.24 10.70 -2.00
N PRO A 22 -10.27 9.99 -2.47
CA PRO A 22 -10.05 8.77 -3.24
C PRO A 22 -9.23 9.04 -4.49
N SER A 23 -8.35 8.11 -4.85
CA SER A 23 -7.60 8.17 -6.09
C SER A 23 -8.35 7.45 -7.21
N ASP A 24 -8.14 7.88 -8.45
CA ASP A 24 -8.61 7.17 -9.63
C ASP A 24 -7.68 6.01 -10.02
N PHE A 25 -6.55 5.86 -9.32
CA PHE A 25 -5.64 4.75 -9.58
C PHE A 25 -6.33 3.43 -9.22
N PRO A 26 -6.17 2.37 -10.05
CA PRO A 26 -6.84 1.10 -9.80
C PRO A 26 -6.46 0.49 -8.45
N ILE A 27 -7.43 -0.14 -7.81
CA ILE A 27 -7.18 -0.93 -6.60
C ILE A 27 -6.45 -2.19 -7.03
N GLU A 28 -5.32 -2.47 -6.39
CA GLU A 28 -4.50 -3.63 -6.71
C GLU A 28 -4.80 -4.77 -5.73
N HIS A 29 -5.11 -5.95 -6.27
CA HIS A 29 -5.29 -7.17 -5.51
C HIS A 29 -4.02 -8.00 -5.64
N ARG A 30 -3.41 -8.37 -4.51
CA ARG A 30 -2.11 -9.04 -4.51
C ARG A 30 -2.09 -10.23 -3.57
N PHE A 31 -1.41 -11.29 -4.00
CA PHE A 31 -1.15 -12.47 -3.19
C PHE A 31 0.35 -12.63 -2.98
N TYR A 32 0.75 -12.94 -1.75
CA TYR A 32 2.11 -13.39 -1.43
C TYR A 32 2.03 -14.85 -0.99
N HIS A 33 2.84 -15.71 -1.60
CA HIS A 33 2.90 -17.14 -1.28
C HIS A 33 4.37 -17.59 -1.29
N LYS A 34 4.63 -18.87 -0.97
CA LYS A 34 6.01 -19.37 -0.80
C LYS A 34 6.91 -19.19 -2.03
N GLU A 35 6.33 -19.05 -3.21
CA GLU A 35 7.08 -18.82 -4.44
C GLU A 35 7.21 -17.34 -4.76
N SER A 36 6.58 -16.47 -4.00
CA SER A 36 6.69 -15.02 -4.13
C SER A 36 7.98 -14.54 -3.48
N GLU A 37 8.58 -13.49 -4.06
CA GLU A 37 9.78 -12.87 -3.49
C GLU A 37 9.47 -11.88 -2.37
N GLY A 38 8.18 -11.70 -2.02
CA GLY A 38 7.77 -10.61 -1.15
C GLY A 38 7.95 -9.27 -1.86
N MET A 39 8.34 -8.26 -1.11
CA MET A 39 8.74 -6.97 -1.68
C MET A 39 10.04 -6.54 -1.06
N ARG A 40 11.04 -6.26 -1.92
CA ARG A 40 12.33 -5.75 -1.49
C ARG A 40 12.19 -4.35 -0.88
N TRP A 41 13.20 -3.95 -0.14
CA TRP A 41 13.25 -2.60 0.43
C TRP A 41 13.06 -1.54 -0.64
N HIS A 42 12.09 -0.65 -0.44
CA HIS A 42 11.77 0.42 -1.38
C HIS A 42 11.00 1.54 -0.67
N LYS A 43 10.89 2.65 -1.38
CA LYS A 43 9.93 3.71 -1.05
C LYS A 43 8.91 3.74 -2.18
N ASP A 44 7.65 3.98 -1.85
CA ASP A 44 6.61 4.07 -2.87
C ASP A 44 6.86 5.27 -3.77
N THR A 45 6.67 5.06 -5.07
CA THR A 45 6.87 6.09 -6.08
C THR A 45 5.80 7.17 -5.96
N LEU A 46 6.20 8.44 -6.06
CA LEU A 46 5.24 9.54 -6.12
C LEU A 46 4.44 9.48 -7.42
N LEU A 47 3.12 9.46 -7.30
CA LEU A 47 2.18 9.43 -8.44
C LEU A 47 1.53 10.80 -8.67
N TYR A 48 1.59 11.67 -7.70
CA TYR A 48 0.93 12.98 -7.69
C TYR A 48 1.94 14.08 -7.35
N GLU A 49 1.55 15.32 -7.55
CA GLU A 49 2.39 16.47 -7.18
C GLU A 49 2.59 16.60 -5.68
N LYS A 50 1.67 16.02 -4.89
CA LYS A 50 1.81 15.86 -3.43
C LYS A 50 1.81 14.38 -3.09
N PRO A 51 2.53 13.96 -2.03
CA PRO A 51 2.61 12.53 -1.70
C PRO A 51 1.23 11.92 -1.43
N GLN A 52 0.94 10.81 -2.08
CA GLN A 52 -0.22 10.01 -1.79
C GLN A 52 0.03 9.12 -0.57
N TYR A 53 -1.07 8.62 0.01
CA TYR A 53 -1.05 7.60 1.05
C TYR A 53 -1.54 6.30 0.44
N GLU A 54 -0.79 5.24 0.64
CA GLU A 54 -1.17 3.90 0.18
C GLU A 54 -1.65 3.10 1.37
N ALA A 55 -2.85 2.55 1.24
CA ALA A 55 -3.47 1.76 2.29
C ALA A 55 -3.44 0.29 1.88
N ILE A 56 -2.87 -0.54 2.74
CA ILE A 56 -2.77 -1.97 2.52
C ILE A 56 -3.80 -2.64 3.42
N TYR A 57 -4.88 -3.12 2.82
CA TYR A 57 -5.91 -3.86 3.54
C TYR A 57 -5.62 -5.35 3.45
N THR A 58 -5.51 -6.00 4.59
CA THR A 58 -5.28 -7.45 4.65
C THR A 58 -6.62 -8.16 4.62
N ILE A 59 -6.84 -8.92 3.54
CA ILE A 59 -8.04 -9.77 3.40
C ILE A 59 -7.87 -11.00 4.25
N ASP A 60 -6.73 -11.68 4.08
CA ASP A 60 -6.39 -12.88 4.83
C ASP A 60 -4.88 -13.01 4.96
N ASN A 61 -4.42 -13.63 6.02
CA ASN A 61 -2.99 -13.86 6.21
C ASN A 61 -2.77 -15.17 6.96
N LEU A 62 -2.57 -16.21 6.18
CA LEU A 62 -2.27 -17.57 6.66
C LEU A 62 -0.77 -17.85 6.60
N SER A 63 0.04 -16.81 6.46
CA SER A 63 1.50 -16.89 6.34
C SER A 63 2.18 -16.29 7.57
N GLU A 64 3.50 -16.40 7.62
CA GLU A 64 4.35 -15.70 8.59
C GLU A 64 4.97 -14.45 7.99
N SER A 65 4.57 -14.07 6.77
CA SER A 65 5.06 -12.86 6.09
C SER A 65 4.75 -11.59 6.90
N GLU A 66 5.74 -10.74 7.01
CA GLU A 66 5.64 -9.48 7.74
C GLU A 66 5.94 -8.30 6.84
N THR A 67 5.34 -7.16 7.16
CA THR A 67 5.75 -5.87 6.60
C THR A 67 6.81 -5.28 7.52
N GLN A 68 7.91 -4.82 6.95
CA GLN A 68 9.03 -4.25 7.69
C GLN A 68 9.32 -2.84 7.19
N TRP A 69 9.83 -2.00 8.09
CA TRP A 69 10.26 -0.65 7.71
C TRP A 69 11.40 -0.17 8.61
N TYR A 70 12.23 0.73 8.06
CA TYR A 70 13.22 1.46 8.84
C TYR A 70 12.59 2.69 9.45
N ASP A 71 12.76 2.90 10.75
CA ASP A 71 12.30 4.11 11.42
C ASP A 71 13.35 5.23 11.34
N ASP A 72 13.03 6.37 11.95
CA ASP A 72 13.92 7.54 11.93
C ASP A 72 15.27 7.29 12.63
N LYS A 73 15.34 6.28 13.48
CA LYS A 73 16.55 5.90 14.20
C LYS A 73 17.37 4.84 13.46
N GLY A 74 16.90 4.39 12.29
CA GLY A 74 17.54 3.35 11.51
C GLY A 74 17.25 1.93 12.01
N ASN A 75 16.28 1.77 12.91
CA ASN A 75 15.90 0.45 13.41
C ASN A 75 14.86 -0.18 12.48
N ILE A 76 14.95 -1.50 12.31
CA ILE A 76 13.95 -2.26 11.55
C ILE A 76 12.80 -2.61 12.48
N ASN A 77 11.60 -2.20 12.06
CA ASN A 77 10.35 -2.56 12.72
C ASN A 77 9.61 -3.55 11.83
N SER A 78 8.83 -4.42 12.44
CA SER A 78 8.06 -5.44 11.72
C SER A 78 6.66 -5.53 12.27
N VAL A 79 5.70 -5.86 11.41
CA VAL A 79 4.34 -6.17 11.82
C VAL A 79 3.79 -7.33 10.98
N TRP A 80 3.20 -8.29 11.66
CA TRP A 80 2.35 -9.28 11.02
C TRP A 80 0.94 -8.69 10.95
N THR A 81 0.39 -8.57 9.74
CA THR A 81 -0.90 -7.91 9.57
C THR A 81 -2.04 -8.89 9.75
N ASP A 82 -2.92 -8.60 10.70
CA ASP A 82 -4.13 -9.39 10.93
C ASP A 82 -5.10 -9.24 9.75
N PRO A 83 -5.89 -10.29 9.47
CA PRO A 83 -7.03 -10.13 8.56
C PRO A 83 -7.95 -8.99 9.02
N ASN A 84 -8.51 -8.27 8.08
CA ASN A 84 -9.37 -7.11 8.32
C ASN A 84 -8.66 -5.96 9.03
N SER A 85 -7.37 -5.80 8.79
CA SER A 85 -6.57 -4.67 9.27
C SER A 85 -6.10 -3.80 8.12
N LEU A 86 -5.73 -2.56 8.42
CA LEU A 86 -5.28 -1.58 7.45
C LEU A 86 -3.95 -0.98 7.89
N LEU A 87 -2.99 -1.00 6.97
CA LEU A 87 -1.69 -0.35 7.17
C LEU A 87 -1.58 0.81 6.20
N ILE A 88 -1.23 2.00 6.69
CA ILE A 88 -1.15 3.21 5.87
C ILE A 88 0.31 3.62 5.73
N VAL A 89 0.74 3.83 4.49
CA VAL A 89 2.10 4.20 4.13
C VAL A 89 2.09 5.46 3.29
N LYS A 90 2.88 6.46 3.68
CA LYS A 90 3.03 7.68 2.89
C LYS A 90 4.07 7.45 1.79
N ALA A 91 3.75 7.83 0.56
CA ALA A 91 4.72 7.77 -0.54
C ALA A 91 5.97 8.59 -0.21
N GLN A 92 7.14 8.04 -0.53
CA GLN A 92 8.46 8.62 -0.20
C GLN A 92 8.70 8.80 1.30
N GLY A 93 7.90 8.11 2.13
CA GLY A 93 8.10 8.05 3.58
C GLY A 93 9.19 7.04 3.95
N TYR A 94 8.86 6.11 4.83
CA TYR A 94 9.83 5.12 5.28
C TYR A 94 10.17 4.10 4.19
N MET A 95 11.45 3.72 4.16
CA MET A 95 11.89 2.56 3.41
C MET A 95 11.24 1.32 4.01
N HIS A 96 10.55 0.52 3.20
CA HIS A 96 9.81 -0.63 3.69
C HIS A 96 9.88 -1.81 2.72
N GLY A 97 9.46 -2.96 3.19
CA GLY A 97 9.43 -4.18 2.41
C GLY A 97 8.50 -5.21 3.01
N VAL A 98 8.35 -6.32 2.32
CA VAL A 98 7.53 -7.46 2.75
C VAL A 98 8.40 -8.70 2.69
N THR A 99 8.48 -9.44 3.80
CA THR A 99 9.23 -10.70 3.82
C THR A 99 8.48 -11.76 3.01
N PRO A 100 9.21 -12.56 2.21
CA PRO A 100 8.56 -13.62 1.44
C PRO A 100 8.01 -14.70 2.38
N PRO A 101 6.76 -15.20 2.16
CA PRO A 101 6.23 -16.27 2.97
C PRO A 101 7.01 -17.57 2.76
N LYS A 102 7.23 -18.31 3.84
CA LYS A 102 7.76 -19.67 3.78
C LYS A 102 6.65 -20.69 3.60
N SER A 103 5.45 -20.35 4.05
CA SER A 103 4.26 -21.17 3.92
C SER A 103 3.02 -20.30 3.95
N GLY A 104 1.90 -20.84 3.46
CA GLY A 104 0.63 -20.13 3.46
C GLY A 104 0.55 -19.02 2.44
N ILE A 105 -0.52 -18.23 2.54
CA ILE A 105 -0.81 -17.13 1.61
C ILE A 105 -1.19 -15.91 2.40
N ARG A 106 -0.70 -14.75 1.96
CA ARG A 106 -1.13 -13.44 2.42
C ARG A 106 -1.82 -12.74 1.27
N GLU A 107 -3.05 -12.33 1.48
CA GLU A 107 -3.89 -11.69 0.47
C GLU A 107 -4.22 -10.27 0.88
N ILE A 108 -3.93 -9.30 0.00
CA ILE A 108 -4.12 -7.88 0.30
C ILE A 108 -4.81 -7.15 -0.84
N LEU A 109 -5.40 -6.00 -0.47
CA LEU A 109 -5.81 -4.96 -1.42
C LEU A 109 -4.96 -3.73 -1.15
N LYS A 110 -4.46 -3.12 -2.21
CA LYS A 110 -3.70 -1.87 -2.12
C LYS A 110 -4.55 -0.75 -2.70
N LEU A 111 -4.81 0.26 -1.88
CA LEU A 111 -5.66 1.39 -2.22
C LEU A 111 -4.86 2.68 -2.11
N ILE A 112 -5.25 3.71 -2.87
CA ILE A 112 -4.54 4.97 -2.88
C ILE A 112 -5.49 6.11 -2.52
N TYR A 113 -5.05 6.94 -1.57
CA TYR A 113 -5.72 8.18 -1.19
C TYR A 113 -4.78 9.33 -1.51
N THR A 114 -5.28 10.35 -2.18
CA THR A 114 -4.45 11.44 -2.67
C THR A 114 -4.76 12.77 -1.98
N GLN A 115 -3.77 13.66 -1.95
CA GLN A 115 -3.95 15.02 -1.46
C GLN A 115 -4.38 15.99 -2.56
N THR A 116 -4.22 15.60 -3.82
CA THR A 116 -4.49 16.42 -5.00
C THR A 116 -4.90 15.55 -6.16
N ASP A 117 -5.62 16.12 -7.13
CA ASP A 117 -5.94 15.45 -8.38
C ASP A 117 -4.84 15.61 -9.44
N LYS A 118 -3.80 16.41 -9.14
CA LYS A 118 -2.71 16.68 -10.08
C LYS A 118 -1.72 15.53 -10.08
N VAL A 119 -1.77 14.73 -11.13
CA VAL A 119 -0.89 13.58 -11.33
C VAL A 119 0.44 14.02 -11.93
N ASN A 120 1.47 13.20 -11.74
CA ASN A 120 2.78 13.39 -12.35
C ASN A 120 3.02 12.35 -13.45
N GLU A 121 4.21 12.39 -14.06
CA GLU A 121 4.57 11.47 -15.13
C GLU A 121 4.57 10.01 -14.66
N ASN A 122 4.95 9.74 -13.41
CA ASN A 122 4.98 8.39 -12.88
C ASN A 122 3.60 7.76 -12.79
N TYR A 123 2.56 8.55 -12.52
CA TYR A 123 1.19 8.05 -12.50
C TYR A 123 0.85 7.39 -13.84
N HIS A 124 1.16 8.05 -14.95
CA HIS A 124 0.87 7.54 -16.28
C HIS A 124 1.68 6.26 -16.59
N LYS A 125 2.94 6.24 -16.20
CA LYS A 125 3.80 5.05 -16.38
C LYS A 125 3.28 3.87 -15.60
N GLU A 126 2.85 4.08 -14.35
CA GLU A 126 2.34 3.00 -13.50
C GLU A 126 0.98 2.51 -13.99
N ILE A 127 0.11 3.37 -14.53
CA ILE A 127 -1.16 2.95 -15.14
C ILE A 127 -0.90 2.02 -16.32
N VAL A 128 0.04 2.36 -17.20
CA VAL A 128 0.41 1.50 -18.35
C VAL A 128 0.93 0.16 -17.85
N ARG A 129 1.82 0.18 -16.87
CA ARG A 129 2.38 -1.05 -16.27
C ARG A 129 1.29 -1.92 -15.66
N PHE A 130 0.38 -1.31 -14.88
CA PHE A 130 -0.73 -2.02 -14.26
C PHE A 130 -1.60 -2.72 -15.31
N ASN A 131 -1.98 -1.99 -16.38
CA ASN A 131 -2.83 -2.54 -17.45
C ASN A 131 -2.14 -3.68 -18.19
N ASN A 132 -0.82 -3.62 -18.38
CA ASN A 132 -0.06 -4.65 -19.08
C ASN A 132 0.05 -5.97 -18.27
N PHE A 133 -0.07 -5.90 -16.95
CA PHE A 133 -0.01 -7.07 -16.08
C PHE A 133 -1.39 -7.59 -15.66
N GLN A 134 -2.47 -6.90 -16.03
CA GLN A 134 -3.85 -7.30 -15.75
C GLN A 134 -4.44 -8.05 -16.95
N VAL A 135 -4.00 -9.24 -17.15
CA VAL A 135 -4.48 -10.07 -18.28
C VAL A 135 -5.52 -11.08 -17.79
#